data_105275464df296b3276f5a2238596809
#
_entry.id   105275464df296b3276f5a2238596809
#
_cell.length_a   1.000
_cell.length_b   1.000
_cell.length_c   1.000
_cell.angle_alpha   90.00
_cell.angle_beta   90.00
_cell.angle_gamma   90.00
#
_symmetry.space_group_name_H-M   'P 1'
#
loop_
_entity.id
_entity.type
_entity.pdbx_description
1 polymer ?
#
loop_
_entity_poly.entity_id
_entity_poly.type
_entity_poly.pdbx_seq_one_letter_code
_entity_poly.pdbx_strand_id
1 'polypeptide(L)'
;MRWGLFTCPYQRLPLERAFADARDFGYDYIELWGGRPHAYTPDLLRGDLVEIRRLSDRYGMPVEVYTPEHNAYPFNYMMGDEAQWEDAMAYLTGALRCGKALGAGYVLISMGHSGALPVPARRSRLLRALRRLCRAAEDLEQPVLLETLTPYESDTCTRLEELAEVLETVGSPMLFGMCDVVVPFVQGEDPADYPRRLGPRMAHLHLVDSDGQSETHLIPGQGRMDLKSLLRDFQTAGYHDRATLELVTHYINDPSGAARRALERAKELLL
;
A
#
# COMPACT_ATOMS: atom_id res chain seq x y z
N MET A 1 -7.37 8.33 -14.53
CA MET A 1 -6.70 7.80 -13.33
C MET A 1 -6.77 8.86 -12.25
N ARG A 2 -7.06 8.48 -11.01
CA ARG A 2 -7.09 9.36 -9.84
C ARG A 2 -5.77 9.23 -9.10
N TRP A 3 -5.25 10.34 -8.57
CA TRP A 3 -3.92 10.39 -7.99
C TRP A 3 -3.96 10.50 -6.46
N GLY A 4 -3.29 9.59 -5.78
CA GLY A 4 -3.15 9.56 -4.33
C GLY A 4 -1.81 10.13 -3.86
N LEU A 5 -1.83 10.84 -2.73
CA LEU A 5 -0.62 11.23 -2.01
C LEU A 5 -0.39 10.27 -0.84
N PHE A 6 0.78 9.61 -0.82
CA PHE A 6 1.22 8.81 0.32
C PHE A 6 1.84 9.68 1.39
N THR A 7 1.41 9.52 2.65
CA THR A 7 1.83 10.44 3.72
C THR A 7 3.15 10.07 4.40
N CYS A 8 3.78 8.94 4.05
CA CYS A 8 5.01 8.46 4.68
C CYS A 8 6.15 9.51 4.72
N PRO A 9 6.45 10.28 3.65
CA PRO A 9 7.55 11.26 3.71
C PRO A 9 7.31 12.41 4.68
N TYR A 10 6.06 12.64 5.10
CA TYR A 10 5.69 13.77 5.96
C TYR A 10 5.95 13.54 7.45
N GLN A 11 6.61 12.45 7.84
CA GLN A 11 6.84 12.08 9.24
C GLN A 11 7.45 13.17 10.13
N ARG A 12 8.17 14.14 9.55
CA ARG A 12 8.80 15.26 10.28
C ARG A 12 7.98 16.54 10.30
N LEU A 13 6.81 16.51 9.69
CA LEU A 13 5.87 17.63 9.62
C LEU A 13 4.54 17.23 10.27
N PRO A 14 3.72 18.19 10.71
CA PRO A 14 2.34 17.89 11.11
C PRO A 14 1.60 17.20 9.95
N LEU A 15 0.76 16.19 10.24
CA LEU A 15 -0.05 15.48 9.23
C LEU A 15 -0.92 16.43 8.41
N GLU A 16 -1.41 17.52 9.02
CA GLU A 16 -2.15 18.58 8.35
C GLU A 16 -1.44 19.10 7.09
N ARG A 17 -0.09 19.13 7.10
CA ARG A 17 0.69 19.58 5.94
C ARG A 17 0.49 18.67 4.73
N ALA A 18 0.41 17.36 4.91
CA ALA A 18 0.16 16.43 3.81
C ALA A 18 -1.23 16.65 3.19
N PHE A 19 -2.26 16.88 4.03
CA PHE A 19 -3.61 17.18 3.55
C PHE A 19 -3.68 18.53 2.80
N ALA A 20 -3.01 19.56 3.32
CA ALA A 20 -2.93 20.85 2.66
C ALA A 20 -2.24 20.76 1.29
N ASP A 21 -1.08 20.09 1.23
CA ASP A 21 -0.33 19.89 0.01
C ASP A 21 -1.11 19.06 -1.02
N ALA A 22 -1.81 18.01 -0.58
CA ALA A 22 -2.64 17.20 -1.46
C ALA A 22 -3.72 18.04 -2.15
N ARG A 23 -4.45 18.86 -1.39
CA ARG A 23 -5.45 19.81 -1.93
C ARG A 23 -4.80 20.81 -2.88
N ASP A 24 -3.72 21.47 -2.43
CA ASP A 24 -3.13 22.61 -3.14
C ASP A 24 -2.44 22.19 -4.43
N PHE A 25 -1.91 20.98 -4.51
CA PHE A 25 -1.30 20.44 -5.73
C PHE A 25 -2.30 19.76 -6.67
N GLY A 26 -3.48 19.39 -6.15
CA GLY A 26 -4.56 18.76 -6.92
C GLY A 26 -4.42 17.26 -7.03
N TYR A 27 -4.07 16.61 -5.92
CA TYR A 27 -4.31 15.18 -5.69
C TYR A 27 -5.80 14.93 -5.49
N ASP A 28 -6.22 13.67 -5.67
CA ASP A 28 -7.62 13.28 -5.55
C ASP A 28 -7.94 12.65 -4.19
N TYR A 29 -6.95 12.05 -3.53
CA TYR A 29 -7.11 11.37 -2.24
C TYR A 29 -5.79 11.24 -1.47
N ILE A 30 -5.91 10.84 -0.22
CA ILE A 30 -4.79 10.48 0.67
C ILE A 30 -4.71 8.96 0.79
N GLU A 31 -3.50 8.43 0.65
CA GLU A 31 -3.11 7.16 1.23
C GLU A 31 -2.38 7.43 2.53
N LEU A 32 -3.00 7.00 3.62
CA LEU A 32 -2.56 7.34 4.97
C LEU A 32 -1.59 6.30 5.51
N TRP A 33 -0.31 6.67 5.63
CA TRP A 33 0.70 5.83 6.27
C TRP A 33 0.43 5.69 7.78
N GLY A 34 0.35 4.45 8.24
CA GLY A 34 -0.05 4.07 9.60
C GLY A 34 1.08 3.98 10.60
N GLY A 35 2.10 4.82 10.47
CA GLY A 35 3.22 4.93 11.40
C GLY A 35 3.15 6.18 12.29
N ARG A 36 3.97 6.19 13.36
CA ARG A 36 4.15 7.40 14.18
C ARG A 36 5.03 8.43 13.47
N PRO A 37 4.75 9.73 13.65
CA PRO A 37 3.85 10.30 14.67
C PRO A 37 2.38 10.46 14.20
N HIS A 38 2.00 10.03 13.01
CA HIS A 38 0.75 10.43 12.37
C HIS A 38 -0.45 9.54 12.67
N ALA A 39 -0.40 8.28 12.20
CA ALA A 39 -1.61 7.45 12.13
C ALA A 39 -1.35 6.00 12.59
N TYR A 40 -0.51 5.84 13.60
CA TYR A 40 -0.20 4.52 14.14
C TYR A 40 -1.46 3.86 14.73
N THR A 41 -1.79 2.65 14.29
CA THR A 41 -3.02 1.95 14.64
C THR A 41 -3.39 2.00 16.14
N PRO A 42 -2.47 1.69 17.08
CA PRO A 42 -2.79 1.79 18.50
C PRO A 42 -3.12 3.20 19.00
N ASP A 43 -2.56 4.24 18.37
CA ASP A 43 -2.84 5.62 18.72
C ASP A 43 -4.22 6.03 18.18
N LEU A 44 -4.55 5.62 16.96
CA LEU A 44 -5.87 5.81 16.36
C LEU A 44 -6.98 5.16 17.19
N LEU A 45 -6.76 3.95 17.69
CA LEU A 45 -7.72 3.24 18.54
C LEU A 45 -7.93 3.92 19.91
N ARG A 46 -7.00 4.80 20.35
CA ARG A 46 -7.11 5.58 21.58
C ARG A 46 -7.78 6.94 21.41
N GLY A 47 -8.02 7.40 20.18
CA GLY A 47 -8.78 8.62 19.96
C GLY A 47 -8.35 9.54 18.82
N ASP A 48 -7.22 9.30 18.19
CA ASP A 48 -6.68 10.20 17.15
C ASP A 48 -7.46 10.17 15.80
N LEU A 49 -8.40 9.23 15.64
CA LEU A 49 -9.29 9.12 14.46
C LEU A 49 -10.09 10.41 14.19
N VAL A 50 -10.52 11.11 15.24
CA VAL A 50 -11.32 12.34 15.12
C VAL A 50 -10.54 13.43 14.39
N GLU A 51 -9.26 13.59 14.74
CA GLU A 51 -8.42 14.61 14.12
C GLU A 51 -8.17 14.32 12.63
N ILE A 52 -7.94 13.07 12.24
CA ILE A 52 -7.74 12.71 10.84
C ILE A 52 -9.01 12.98 10.02
N ARG A 53 -10.17 12.61 10.54
CA ARG A 53 -11.46 12.93 9.89
C ARG A 53 -11.65 14.41 9.69
N ARG A 54 -11.33 15.20 10.73
CA ARG A 54 -11.41 16.66 10.67
C ARG A 54 -10.47 17.24 9.60
N LEU A 55 -9.26 16.70 9.44
CA LEU A 55 -8.35 17.09 8.36
C LEU A 55 -8.93 16.72 7.00
N SER A 56 -9.46 15.50 6.84
CA SER A 56 -10.12 15.06 5.61
C SER A 56 -11.26 16.01 5.22
N ASP A 57 -12.15 16.33 6.14
CA ASP A 57 -13.28 17.25 5.91
C ASP A 57 -12.80 18.67 5.61
N ARG A 58 -11.85 19.18 6.38
CA ARG A 58 -11.34 20.56 6.24
C ARG A 58 -10.69 20.80 4.88
N TYR A 59 -9.95 19.83 4.39
CA TYR A 59 -9.21 19.95 3.12
C TYR A 59 -9.95 19.34 1.93
N GLY A 60 -11.08 18.67 2.15
CA GLY A 60 -11.81 17.96 1.11
C GLY A 60 -11.00 16.80 0.50
N MET A 61 -10.09 16.21 1.29
CA MET A 61 -9.19 15.15 0.86
C MET A 61 -9.58 13.83 1.55
N PRO A 62 -10.30 12.92 0.86
CA PRO A 62 -10.68 11.64 1.45
C PRO A 62 -9.44 10.76 1.71
N VAL A 63 -9.46 10.04 2.81
CA VAL A 63 -8.55 8.92 3.04
C VAL A 63 -9.13 7.70 2.35
N GLU A 64 -8.55 7.27 1.23
CA GLU A 64 -9.07 6.12 0.48
C GLU A 64 -8.33 4.82 0.75
N VAL A 65 -7.06 4.92 1.17
CA VAL A 65 -6.26 3.76 1.58
C VAL A 65 -5.62 4.05 2.93
N TYR A 66 -5.71 3.10 3.86
CA TYR A 66 -4.98 3.12 5.11
C TYR A 66 -3.91 2.02 5.08
N THR A 67 -2.65 2.40 5.22
CA THR A 67 -1.48 1.53 5.10
C THR A 67 -0.77 1.43 6.44
N PRO A 68 -1.18 0.48 7.34
CA PRO A 68 -0.58 0.32 8.65
C PRO A 68 0.86 -0.21 8.54
N GLU A 69 1.78 0.40 9.25
CA GLU A 69 3.19 -0.04 9.34
C GLU A 69 3.30 -1.36 10.12
N HIS A 70 3.74 -2.46 9.48
CA HIS A 70 3.75 -3.76 10.16
C HIS A 70 4.74 -4.80 9.63
N ASN A 71 5.16 -4.74 8.37
CA ASN A 71 5.83 -5.85 7.67
C ASN A 71 7.22 -6.22 8.22
N ALA A 72 7.91 -5.29 8.86
CA ALA A 72 9.23 -5.53 9.45
C ALA A 72 9.15 -5.70 10.98
N TYR A 73 8.73 -4.68 11.69
CA TYR A 73 8.72 -4.61 13.16
C TYR A 73 7.66 -3.59 13.62
N PRO A 74 6.93 -3.84 14.72
CA PRO A 74 6.96 -5.05 15.58
C PRO A 74 5.95 -6.14 15.20
N PHE A 75 5.13 -5.97 14.19
CA PHE A 75 3.94 -6.79 13.92
C PHE A 75 4.04 -7.66 12.66
N ASN A 76 5.24 -8.18 12.38
CA ASN A 76 5.43 -9.11 11.28
C ASN A 76 4.80 -10.48 11.61
N TYR A 77 3.63 -10.77 11.02
CA TYR A 77 2.92 -12.02 11.22
C TYR A 77 3.56 -13.24 10.55
N MET A 78 4.59 -13.03 9.72
CA MET A 78 5.33 -14.12 9.08
C MET A 78 6.40 -14.72 9.97
N MET A 79 6.77 -14.06 11.07
CA MET A 79 7.83 -14.49 12.01
C MET A 79 7.27 -14.70 13.42
N GLY A 80 8.16 -15.20 14.29
CA GLY A 80 7.91 -15.32 15.71
C GLY A 80 7.07 -16.52 16.13
N ASP A 81 6.86 -16.63 17.44
CA ASP A 81 6.03 -17.64 18.08
C ASP A 81 4.52 -17.33 17.96
N GLU A 82 3.71 -18.14 18.63
CA GLU A 82 2.25 -17.98 18.58
C GLU A 82 1.79 -16.69 19.29
N ALA A 83 2.45 -16.26 20.36
CA ALA A 83 2.08 -15.03 21.06
C ALA A 83 2.34 -13.79 20.19
N GLN A 84 3.51 -13.74 19.55
CA GLN A 84 3.85 -12.67 18.60
C GLN A 84 2.94 -12.66 17.37
N TRP A 85 2.53 -13.85 16.91
CA TRP A 85 1.55 -13.96 15.82
C TRP A 85 0.17 -13.43 16.23
N GLU A 86 -0.30 -13.74 17.45
CA GLU A 86 -1.56 -13.20 17.99
C GLU A 86 -1.50 -11.68 18.15
N ASP A 87 -0.38 -11.12 18.59
CA ASP A 87 -0.19 -9.66 18.68
C ASP A 87 -0.26 -9.00 17.29
N ALA A 88 0.39 -9.60 16.29
CA ALA A 88 0.32 -9.11 14.91
C ALA A 88 -1.11 -9.18 14.34
N MET A 89 -1.84 -10.26 14.61
CA MET A 89 -3.24 -10.40 14.19
C MET A 89 -4.17 -9.41 14.89
N ALA A 90 -3.95 -9.16 16.19
CA ALA A 90 -4.70 -8.16 16.94
C ALA A 90 -4.44 -6.74 16.39
N TYR A 91 -3.18 -6.41 16.10
CA TYR A 91 -2.81 -5.14 15.49
C TYR A 91 -3.48 -4.94 14.13
N LEU A 92 -3.38 -5.91 13.21
CA LEU A 92 -3.96 -5.80 11.88
C LEU A 92 -5.49 -5.79 11.89
N THR A 93 -6.12 -6.55 12.80
CA THR A 93 -7.57 -6.44 13.03
C THR A 93 -7.96 -5.05 13.54
N GLY A 94 -7.13 -4.45 14.39
CA GLY A 94 -7.27 -3.06 14.81
C GLY A 94 -7.15 -2.08 13.64
N ALA A 95 -6.20 -2.32 12.72
CA ALA A 95 -6.03 -1.53 11.51
C ALA A 95 -7.27 -1.57 10.60
N LEU A 96 -7.90 -2.75 10.43
CA LEU A 96 -9.17 -2.87 9.70
C LEU A 96 -10.27 -1.99 10.32
N ARG A 97 -10.39 -2.00 11.65
CA ARG A 97 -11.33 -1.12 12.37
C ARG A 97 -11.04 0.36 12.16
N CYS A 98 -9.75 0.73 12.16
CA CYS A 98 -9.34 2.12 11.87
C CYS A 98 -9.68 2.50 10.42
N GLY A 99 -9.37 1.66 9.43
CA GLY A 99 -9.74 1.89 8.04
C GLY A 99 -11.25 2.12 7.88
N LYS A 100 -12.07 1.23 8.44
CA LYS A 100 -13.54 1.37 8.44
C LYS A 100 -13.98 2.69 9.09
N ALA A 101 -13.42 3.00 10.24
CA ALA A 101 -13.75 4.22 10.97
C ALA A 101 -13.29 5.50 10.24
N LEU A 102 -12.21 5.46 9.47
CA LEU A 102 -11.76 6.56 8.61
C LEU A 102 -12.59 6.71 7.33
N GLY A 103 -13.39 5.71 6.98
CA GLY A 103 -14.11 5.64 5.70
C GLY A 103 -13.19 5.27 4.54
N ALA A 104 -12.03 4.66 4.82
CA ALA A 104 -11.11 4.20 3.78
C ALA A 104 -11.75 3.08 2.95
N GLY A 105 -11.59 3.15 1.64
CA GLY A 105 -12.05 2.11 0.73
C GLY A 105 -11.27 0.81 0.92
N TYR A 106 -10.01 0.91 1.34
CA TYR A 106 -9.13 -0.24 1.55
C TYR A 106 -8.21 -0.05 2.76
N VAL A 107 -7.82 -1.18 3.36
CA VAL A 107 -6.65 -1.29 4.23
C VAL A 107 -5.60 -2.10 3.50
N LEU A 108 -4.42 -1.54 3.30
CA LEU A 108 -3.32 -2.20 2.63
C LEU A 108 -2.51 -3.00 3.65
N ILE A 109 -2.20 -4.23 3.33
CA ILE A 109 -1.29 -5.10 4.09
C ILE A 109 -0.29 -5.76 3.15
N SER A 110 0.88 -6.07 3.67
CA SER A 110 1.94 -6.74 2.95
C SER A 110 2.47 -7.96 3.73
N MET A 111 3.38 -8.70 3.15
CA MET A 111 4.03 -9.84 3.77
C MET A 111 5.44 -9.45 4.23
N GLY A 112 5.72 -9.58 5.52
CA GLY A 112 7.09 -9.46 6.02
C GLY A 112 7.91 -10.72 5.71
N HIS A 113 9.22 -10.62 5.95
CA HIS A 113 10.14 -11.74 5.81
C HIS A 113 9.85 -12.86 6.81
N SER A 114 9.87 -14.12 6.37
CA SER A 114 9.52 -15.28 7.20
C SER A 114 10.68 -15.82 8.04
N GLY A 115 11.86 -15.20 7.97
CA GLY A 115 13.06 -15.68 8.63
C GLY A 115 13.56 -17.00 8.05
N ALA A 116 13.78 -18.00 8.91
CA ALA A 116 14.30 -19.30 8.50
C ALA A 116 13.22 -20.37 8.26
N LEU A 117 11.95 -19.98 8.10
CA LEU A 117 10.89 -20.97 7.88
C LEU A 117 11.05 -21.69 6.53
N PRO A 118 10.85 -23.02 6.48
CA PRO A 118 10.79 -23.75 5.21
C PRO A 118 9.60 -23.26 4.34
N VAL A 119 9.76 -23.30 3.01
CA VAL A 119 8.76 -22.81 2.04
C VAL A 119 7.33 -23.30 2.33
N PRO A 120 7.05 -24.60 2.61
CA PRO A 120 5.68 -25.04 2.90
C PRO A 120 5.11 -24.40 4.18
N ALA A 121 5.96 -24.15 5.19
CA ALA A 121 5.54 -23.51 6.43
C ALA A 121 5.24 -22.02 6.24
N ARG A 122 6.02 -21.32 5.39
CA ARG A 122 5.76 -19.92 4.99
C ARG A 122 4.36 -19.78 4.39
N ARG A 123 4.06 -20.59 3.35
CA ARG A 123 2.76 -20.57 2.70
C ARG A 123 1.63 -20.89 3.67
N SER A 124 1.78 -21.88 4.52
CA SER A 124 0.76 -22.24 5.52
C SER A 124 0.50 -21.10 6.51
N ARG A 125 1.57 -20.44 6.97
CA ARG A 125 1.48 -19.30 7.90
C ARG A 125 0.79 -18.10 7.25
N LEU A 126 1.17 -17.75 6.01
CA LEU A 126 0.54 -16.69 5.23
C LEU A 126 -0.96 -16.95 5.05
N LEU A 127 -1.34 -18.12 4.56
CA LEU A 127 -2.75 -18.47 4.33
C LEU A 127 -3.57 -18.48 5.63
N ARG A 128 -2.99 -18.94 6.74
CA ARG A 128 -3.62 -18.89 8.08
C ARG A 128 -3.92 -17.44 8.48
N ALA A 129 -2.93 -16.54 8.33
CA ALA A 129 -3.08 -15.13 8.67
C ALA A 129 -4.12 -14.45 7.80
N LEU A 130 -4.04 -14.60 6.47
CA LEU A 130 -4.98 -13.98 5.55
C LEU A 130 -6.41 -14.46 5.75
N ARG A 131 -6.63 -15.76 5.97
CA ARG A 131 -7.99 -16.29 6.28
C ARG A 131 -8.57 -15.70 7.57
N ARG A 132 -7.73 -15.46 8.59
CA ARG A 132 -8.18 -14.80 9.82
C ARG A 132 -8.51 -13.34 9.59
N LEU A 133 -7.64 -12.60 8.88
CA LEU A 133 -7.88 -11.19 8.56
C LEU A 133 -9.10 -11.02 7.64
N CYS A 134 -9.27 -11.90 6.65
CA CYS A 134 -10.42 -11.83 5.74
C CYS A 134 -11.75 -12.04 6.48
N ARG A 135 -11.83 -12.95 7.47
CA ARG A 135 -13.05 -13.07 8.31
C ARG A 135 -13.34 -11.76 9.03
N ALA A 136 -12.32 -11.12 9.63
CA ALA A 136 -12.52 -9.82 10.28
C ALA A 136 -12.89 -8.72 9.27
N ALA A 137 -12.34 -8.77 8.06
CA ALA A 137 -12.64 -7.86 6.97
C ALA A 137 -14.09 -8.00 6.48
N GLU A 138 -14.58 -9.24 6.37
CA GLU A 138 -15.97 -9.57 6.02
C GLU A 138 -16.94 -9.08 7.10
N ASP A 139 -16.65 -9.34 8.38
CA ASP A 139 -17.47 -8.87 9.51
C ASP A 139 -17.56 -7.34 9.60
N LEU A 140 -16.49 -6.65 9.21
CA LEU A 140 -16.39 -5.18 9.20
C LEU A 140 -16.84 -4.56 7.87
N GLU A 141 -17.05 -5.35 6.83
CA GLU A 141 -17.23 -4.87 5.45
C GLU A 141 -16.10 -3.89 5.06
N GLN A 142 -14.85 -4.26 5.36
CA GLN A 142 -13.66 -3.47 5.09
C GLN A 142 -12.73 -4.21 4.13
N PRO A 143 -12.67 -3.82 2.84
CA PRO A 143 -11.78 -4.45 1.88
C PRO A 143 -10.31 -4.30 2.24
N VAL A 144 -9.53 -5.33 1.89
CA VAL A 144 -8.09 -5.45 2.12
C VAL A 144 -7.37 -5.51 0.79
N LEU A 145 -6.32 -4.72 0.64
CA LEU A 145 -5.32 -4.88 -0.41
C LEU A 145 -4.18 -5.75 0.10
N LEU A 146 -3.77 -6.71 -0.70
CA LEU A 146 -2.56 -7.48 -0.46
C LEU A 146 -1.48 -7.01 -1.46
N GLU A 147 -0.40 -6.48 -0.92
CA GLU A 147 0.75 -6.01 -1.67
C GLU A 147 1.84 -7.06 -1.68
N THR A 148 2.41 -7.33 -2.84
CA THR A 148 3.70 -8.03 -2.95
C THR A 148 4.83 -7.07 -2.58
N LEU A 149 5.89 -7.60 -1.96
CA LEU A 149 7.09 -6.84 -1.65
C LEU A 149 8.27 -7.35 -2.47
N THR A 150 9.31 -6.53 -2.58
CA THR A 150 10.55 -6.94 -3.23
C THR A 150 11.25 -8.05 -2.45
N PRO A 151 12.14 -8.83 -3.10
CA PRO A 151 12.98 -9.81 -2.40
C PRO A 151 13.92 -9.21 -1.35
N TYR A 152 14.06 -7.89 -1.30
CA TYR A 152 14.82 -7.20 -0.24
C TYR A 152 14.06 -7.15 1.09
N GLU A 153 12.72 -7.16 1.04
CA GLU A 153 11.85 -7.00 2.19
C GLU A 153 11.12 -8.29 2.59
N SER A 154 10.83 -9.15 1.62
CA SER A 154 10.08 -10.39 1.85
C SER A 154 10.72 -11.58 1.12
N ASP A 155 10.50 -12.77 1.66
CA ASP A 155 10.87 -14.05 1.05
C ASP A 155 9.65 -14.90 0.72
N THR A 156 8.46 -14.28 0.71
CA THR A 156 7.18 -14.97 0.57
C THR A 156 6.22 -14.13 -0.26
N CYS A 157 5.68 -14.72 -1.33
CA CYS A 157 4.70 -14.06 -2.22
C CYS A 157 5.24 -12.73 -2.78
N THR A 158 6.37 -12.81 -3.47
CA THR A 158 7.06 -11.67 -4.06
C THR A 158 6.75 -11.48 -5.55
N ARG A 159 6.03 -12.42 -6.17
CA ARG A 159 5.74 -12.46 -7.60
C ARG A 159 4.24 -12.45 -7.88
N LEU A 160 3.88 -11.96 -9.09
CA LEU A 160 2.49 -11.87 -9.54
C LEU A 160 1.74 -13.21 -9.45
N GLU A 161 2.34 -14.32 -9.95
CA GLU A 161 1.65 -15.61 -9.90
C GLU A 161 1.44 -16.13 -8.48
N GLU A 162 2.38 -15.87 -7.58
CA GLU A 162 2.22 -16.22 -6.16
C GLU A 162 1.08 -15.42 -5.53
N LEU A 163 0.96 -14.11 -5.84
CA LEU A 163 -0.15 -13.27 -5.39
C LEU A 163 -1.48 -13.81 -5.92
N ALA A 164 -1.57 -14.11 -7.22
CA ALA A 164 -2.78 -14.63 -7.83
C ALA A 164 -3.22 -15.96 -7.18
N GLU A 165 -2.28 -16.89 -6.96
CA GLU A 165 -2.56 -18.15 -6.27
C GLU A 165 -3.04 -17.95 -4.82
N VAL A 166 -2.46 -16.97 -4.11
CA VAL A 166 -2.87 -16.63 -2.73
C VAL A 166 -4.29 -16.09 -2.72
N LEU A 167 -4.62 -15.14 -3.61
CA LEU A 167 -5.97 -14.58 -3.72
C LEU A 167 -7.00 -15.67 -4.04
N GLU A 168 -6.68 -16.57 -4.98
CA GLU A 168 -7.55 -17.71 -5.36
C GLU A 168 -7.71 -18.69 -4.19
N THR A 169 -6.62 -19.03 -3.50
CA THR A 169 -6.62 -20.00 -2.38
C THR A 169 -7.37 -19.48 -1.15
N VAL A 170 -7.26 -18.18 -0.86
CA VAL A 170 -8.01 -17.55 0.24
C VAL A 170 -9.47 -17.41 -0.13
N GLY A 171 -9.78 -16.98 -1.35
CA GLY A 171 -11.13 -16.94 -1.93
C GLY A 171 -12.09 -15.93 -1.28
N SER A 172 -11.61 -15.01 -0.44
CA SER A 172 -12.45 -14.01 0.20
C SER A 172 -12.87 -12.91 -0.79
N PRO A 173 -14.14 -12.46 -0.76
CA PRO A 173 -14.59 -11.32 -1.56
C PRO A 173 -14.02 -9.99 -1.06
N MET A 174 -13.44 -9.94 0.15
CA MET A 174 -12.83 -8.74 0.72
C MET A 174 -11.33 -8.65 0.47
N LEU A 175 -10.70 -9.63 -0.20
CA LEU A 175 -9.26 -9.63 -0.48
C LEU A 175 -8.99 -9.29 -1.93
N PHE A 176 -8.25 -8.22 -2.15
CA PHE A 176 -7.84 -7.73 -3.45
C PHE A 176 -6.31 -7.71 -3.54
N GLY A 177 -5.77 -7.78 -4.75
CA GLY A 177 -4.36 -7.55 -5.01
C GLY A 177 -4.09 -6.14 -5.49
N MET A 178 -2.84 -5.76 -5.46
CA MET A 178 -2.36 -4.51 -6.03
C MET A 178 -1.01 -4.71 -6.71
N CYS A 179 -0.55 -3.69 -7.40
CA CYS A 179 0.78 -3.62 -7.97
C CYS A 179 1.52 -2.40 -7.39
N ASP A 180 2.61 -2.62 -6.67
CA ASP A 180 3.69 -1.64 -6.63
C ASP A 180 4.59 -1.92 -7.84
N VAL A 181 4.79 -0.92 -8.70
CA VAL A 181 5.53 -1.10 -9.95
C VAL A 181 7.01 -1.45 -9.75
N VAL A 182 7.59 -1.11 -8.59
CA VAL A 182 8.97 -1.41 -8.25
C VAL A 182 9.17 -2.92 -8.10
N VAL A 183 8.23 -3.60 -7.46
CA VAL A 183 8.32 -5.03 -7.14
C VAL A 183 8.53 -5.92 -8.37
N PRO A 184 7.67 -5.91 -9.39
CA PRO A 184 7.92 -6.66 -10.61
C PRO A 184 9.14 -6.14 -11.39
N PHE A 185 9.36 -4.82 -11.43
CA PHE A 185 10.42 -4.23 -12.22
C PHE A 185 11.82 -4.69 -11.78
N VAL A 186 12.12 -4.68 -10.48
CA VAL A 186 13.42 -5.16 -9.96
C VAL A 186 13.61 -6.68 -10.14
N GLN A 187 12.54 -7.43 -10.34
CA GLN A 187 12.56 -8.87 -10.58
C GLN A 187 12.51 -9.24 -12.06
N GLY A 188 12.48 -8.26 -12.97
CA GLY A 188 12.39 -8.48 -14.40
C GLY A 188 11.02 -9.01 -14.88
N GLU A 189 9.96 -8.78 -14.12
CA GLU A 189 8.58 -9.00 -14.50
C GLU A 189 7.99 -7.73 -15.10
N ASP A 190 6.98 -7.85 -15.98
CA ASP A 190 6.25 -6.71 -16.52
C ASP A 190 5.14 -6.29 -15.55
N PRO A 191 5.19 -5.07 -14.96
CA PRO A 191 4.10 -4.61 -14.10
C PRO A 191 2.73 -4.62 -14.77
N ALA A 192 2.65 -4.44 -16.09
CA ALA A 192 1.41 -4.46 -16.85
C ALA A 192 0.72 -5.84 -16.90
N ASP A 193 1.39 -6.91 -16.48
CA ASP A 193 0.76 -8.21 -16.34
C ASP A 193 -0.16 -8.31 -15.13
N TYR A 194 0.00 -7.44 -14.10
CA TYR A 194 -0.87 -7.43 -12.92
C TYR A 194 -2.36 -7.22 -13.28
N PRO A 195 -2.76 -6.15 -13.99
CA PRO A 195 -4.17 -5.99 -14.36
C PRO A 195 -4.66 -7.09 -15.31
N ARG A 196 -3.81 -7.63 -16.18
CA ARG A 196 -4.18 -8.74 -17.07
C ARG A 196 -4.48 -10.02 -16.29
N ARG A 197 -3.63 -10.34 -15.29
CA ARG A 197 -3.73 -11.59 -14.52
C ARG A 197 -4.77 -11.51 -13.41
N LEU A 198 -4.84 -10.39 -12.70
CA LEU A 198 -5.73 -10.23 -11.55
C LEU A 198 -7.14 -9.77 -11.95
N GLY A 199 -7.28 -9.09 -13.09
CA GLY A 199 -8.57 -8.58 -13.57
C GLY A 199 -9.27 -7.71 -12.52
N PRO A 200 -10.56 -7.98 -12.20
CA PRO A 200 -11.31 -7.20 -11.22
C PRO A 200 -10.77 -7.27 -9.79
N ARG A 201 -9.85 -8.19 -9.51
CA ARG A 201 -9.19 -8.29 -8.20
C ARG A 201 -8.00 -7.35 -8.05
N MET A 202 -7.53 -6.71 -9.13
CA MET A 202 -6.55 -5.64 -9.01
C MET A 202 -7.26 -4.34 -8.65
N ALA A 203 -7.05 -3.83 -7.45
CA ALA A 203 -7.81 -2.69 -6.94
C ALA A 203 -6.96 -1.46 -6.62
N HIS A 204 -5.63 -1.53 -6.73
CA HIS A 204 -4.74 -0.42 -6.41
C HIS A 204 -3.42 -0.49 -7.16
N LEU A 205 -2.78 0.67 -7.33
CA LEU A 205 -1.48 0.83 -8.00
C LEU A 205 -0.62 1.81 -7.18
N HIS A 206 0.59 1.39 -6.82
CA HIS A 206 1.65 2.32 -6.45
C HIS A 206 2.46 2.66 -7.70
N LEU A 207 2.50 3.94 -8.04
CA LEU A 207 3.21 4.45 -9.20
C LEU A 207 4.35 5.36 -8.78
N VAL A 208 5.56 4.88 -8.97
CA VAL A 208 6.82 5.59 -8.78
C VAL A 208 7.79 5.19 -9.87
N ASP A 209 8.99 5.73 -9.86
CA ASP A 209 10.08 5.26 -10.72
C ASP A 209 11.11 4.48 -9.91
N SER A 210 11.95 3.71 -10.57
CA SER A 210 12.94 2.85 -9.93
C SER A 210 14.26 2.85 -10.71
N ASP A 211 15.38 2.60 -10.01
CA ASP A 211 16.68 2.33 -10.62
C ASP A 211 16.78 0.93 -11.23
N GLY A 212 15.82 0.05 -10.95
CA GLY A 212 15.76 -1.34 -11.40
C GLY A 212 16.76 -2.27 -10.72
N GLN A 213 17.39 -1.85 -9.63
CA GLN A 213 18.43 -2.61 -8.94
C GLN A 213 18.24 -2.69 -7.43
N SER A 214 17.42 -1.82 -6.87
CA SER A 214 17.22 -1.71 -5.41
C SER A 214 15.78 -1.27 -5.11
N GLU A 215 15.45 -1.25 -3.82
CA GLU A 215 14.18 -0.76 -3.28
C GLU A 215 14.16 0.78 -3.33
N THR A 216 14.00 1.33 -4.54
CA THR A 216 13.95 2.78 -4.73
C THR A 216 12.58 3.23 -5.23
N HIS A 217 11.99 4.18 -4.51
CA HIS A 217 10.74 4.83 -4.88
C HIS A 217 11.07 6.27 -5.33
N LEU A 218 11.38 6.42 -6.62
CA LEU A 218 11.80 7.69 -7.20
C LEU A 218 10.61 8.47 -7.77
N ILE A 219 10.72 9.79 -7.79
CA ILE A 219 9.77 10.64 -8.51
C ILE A 219 9.69 10.18 -9.97
N PRO A 220 8.50 10.06 -10.58
CA PRO A 220 8.34 9.66 -11.97
C PRO A 220 9.26 10.43 -12.93
N GLY A 221 10.00 9.71 -13.76
CA GLY A 221 11.00 10.24 -14.67
C GLY A 221 12.41 10.43 -14.08
N GLN A 222 12.66 10.01 -12.84
CA GLN A 222 14.00 10.04 -12.22
C GLN A 222 14.68 8.66 -12.21
N GLY A 223 13.98 7.63 -12.60
CA GLY A 223 14.49 6.26 -12.68
C GLY A 223 14.70 5.78 -14.11
N ARG A 224 14.42 4.49 -14.32
CA ARG A 224 14.70 3.78 -15.58
C ARG A 224 13.45 3.14 -16.21
N MET A 225 12.27 3.33 -15.61
CA MET A 225 11.03 2.75 -16.12
C MET A 225 10.45 3.58 -17.26
N ASP A 226 9.95 2.91 -18.30
CA ASP A 226 9.09 3.57 -19.30
C ASP A 226 7.66 3.69 -18.76
N LEU A 227 7.47 4.62 -17.81
CA LEU A 227 6.19 4.82 -17.14
C LEU A 227 5.07 5.26 -18.09
N LYS A 228 5.38 5.91 -19.22
CA LYS A 228 4.37 6.28 -20.21
C LYS A 228 3.79 5.06 -20.92
N SER A 229 4.64 4.15 -21.37
CA SER A 229 4.20 2.86 -21.91
C SER A 229 3.46 2.05 -20.86
N LEU A 230 3.99 1.96 -19.66
CA LEU A 230 3.39 1.24 -18.55
C LEU A 230 1.96 1.69 -18.26
N LEU A 231 1.72 2.98 -18.09
CA LEU A 231 0.37 3.51 -17.83
C LEU A 231 -0.61 3.24 -18.97
N ARG A 232 -0.15 3.34 -20.22
CA ARG A 232 -0.96 2.98 -21.40
C ARG A 232 -1.33 1.50 -21.39
N ASP A 233 -0.40 0.62 -21.01
CA ASP A 233 -0.61 -0.82 -20.96
C ASP A 233 -1.56 -1.21 -19.83
N PHE A 234 -1.50 -0.54 -18.66
CA PHE A 234 -2.48 -0.66 -17.58
C PHE A 234 -3.89 -0.27 -18.07
N GLN A 235 -4.00 0.86 -18.77
CA GLN A 235 -5.28 1.32 -19.31
C GLN A 235 -5.82 0.33 -20.36
N THR A 236 -4.97 -0.18 -21.24
CA THR A 236 -5.33 -1.18 -22.27
C THR A 236 -5.79 -2.49 -21.61
N ALA A 237 -5.20 -2.87 -20.48
CA ALA A 237 -5.62 -4.01 -19.68
C ALA A 237 -6.89 -3.77 -18.83
N GLY A 238 -7.47 -2.56 -18.92
CA GLY A 238 -8.73 -2.21 -18.26
C GLY A 238 -8.58 -1.57 -16.88
N TYR A 239 -7.36 -1.24 -16.44
CA TYR A 239 -7.16 -0.55 -15.16
C TYR A 239 -7.14 0.97 -15.35
N HIS A 240 -8.15 1.64 -14.83
CA HIS A 240 -8.34 3.09 -14.99
C HIS A 240 -8.57 3.84 -13.66
N ASP A 241 -8.57 3.13 -12.53
CA ASP A 241 -9.06 3.67 -11.27
C ASP A 241 -8.04 4.62 -10.62
N ARG A 242 -7.26 4.17 -9.69
CA ARG A 242 -6.42 4.98 -8.81
C ARG A 242 -4.96 4.57 -8.85
N ALA A 243 -4.07 5.55 -8.65
CA ALA A 243 -2.66 5.31 -8.42
C ALA A 243 -2.15 6.24 -7.32
N THR A 244 -1.51 5.67 -6.31
CA THR A 244 -0.79 6.44 -5.29
C THR A 244 0.65 6.69 -5.74
N LEU A 245 1.10 7.92 -5.61
CA LEU A 245 2.51 8.27 -5.76
C LEU A 245 3.23 7.97 -4.45
N GLU A 246 3.74 6.74 -4.35
CA GLU A 246 4.30 6.20 -3.11
C GLU A 246 5.74 6.67 -2.91
N LEU A 247 5.91 7.94 -2.56
CA LEU A 247 7.21 8.42 -2.12
C LEU A 247 7.43 8.03 -0.65
N VAL A 248 8.67 7.60 -0.35
CA VAL A 248 9.04 7.11 0.98
C VAL A 248 10.06 8.04 1.67
N THR A 249 10.70 7.56 2.71
CA THR A 249 11.64 8.32 3.56
C THR A 249 12.81 8.98 2.84
N HIS A 250 13.11 8.60 1.59
CA HIS A 250 14.08 9.29 0.75
C HIS A 250 13.79 10.80 0.62
N TYR A 251 12.51 11.17 0.64
CA TYR A 251 12.04 12.55 0.48
C TYR A 251 11.65 13.24 1.79
N ILE A 252 11.98 12.67 2.94
CA ILE A 252 11.57 13.14 4.28
C ILE A 252 12.04 14.57 4.61
N ASN A 253 13.06 15.07 3.91
CA ASN A 253 13.59 16.42 4.12
C ASN A 253 12.88 17.50 3.27
N ASP A 254 12.23 17.12 2.16
CA ASP A 254 11.45 18.01 1.29
C ASP A 254 10.20 17.28 0.77
N PRO A 255 9.28 16.82 1.63
CA PRO A 255 8.13 16.05 1.19
C PRO A 255 7.18 16.86 0.31
N SER A 256 6.97 18.14 0.63
CA SER A 256 6.08 19.03 -0.15
C SER A 256 6.60 19.25 -1.57
N GLY A 257 7.90 19.55 -1.72
CA GLY A 257 8.50 19.74 -3.04
C GLY A 257 8.52 18.44 -3.84
N ALA A 258 8.78 17.31 -3.19
CA ALA A 258 8.76 15.99 -3.83
C ALA A 258 7.35 15.61 -4.30
N ALA A 259 6.33 15.76 -3.44
CA ALA A 259 4.94 15.45 -3.77
C ALA A 259 4.44 16.30 -4.96
N ARG A 260 4.74 17.61 -4.98
CA ARG A 260 4.37 18.47 -6.11
C ARG A 260 5.01 17.97 -7.41
N ARG A 261 6.32 17.76 -7.43
CA ARG A 261 7.04 17.29 -8.63
C ARG A 261 6.54 15.92 -9.09
N ALA A 262 6.25 15.01 -8.16
CA ALA A 262 5.75 13.69 -8.51
C ALA A 262 4.39 13.74 -9.23
N LEU A 263 3.46 14.56 -8.74
CA LEU A 263 2.16 14.72 -9.38
C LEU A 263 2.25 15.42 -10.74
N GLU A 264 3.07 16.47 -10.85
CA GLU A 264 3.32 17.16 -12.13
C GLU A 264 3.82 16.17 -13.18
N ARG A 265 4.84 15.36 -12.83
CA ARG A 265 5.39 14.32 -13.70
C ARG A 265 4.39 13.22 -14.05
N ALA A 266 3.65 12.73 -13.06
CA ALA A 266 2.63 11.70 -13.29
C ALA A 266 1.53 12.17 -14.25
N LYS A 267 1.09 13.43 -14.14
CA LYS A 267 0.11 14.03 -15.07
C LYS A 267 0.67 14.18 -16.50
N GLU A 268 1.95 14.53 -16.63
CA GLU A 268 2.64 14.61 -17.95
C GLU A 268 2.68 13.24 -18.67
N LEU A 269 2.76 12.14 -17.94
CA LEU A 269 2.78 10.79 -18.51
C LEU A 269 1.47 10.38 -19.19
N LEU A 270 0.35 11.01 -18.81
CA LEU A 270 -0.98 10.74 -19.40
C LEU A 270 -1.28 11.59 -20.64
N LEU A 271 -0.41 12.57 -20.94
CA LEU A 271 -0.50 13.41 -22.14
C LEU A 271 0.26 12.76 -23.33
#